data_f3fd9e4ce9cb577b37ed2daf3e005f65
#
_entry.id   f3fd9e4ce9cb577b37ed2daf3e005f65
#
_cell.length_a   1.000
_cell.length_b   1.000
_cell.length_c   1.000
_cell.angle_alpha   90.00
_cell.angle_beta   90.00
_cell.angle_gamma   90.00
#
_symmetry.space_group_name_H-M   'P 1'
#
loop_
_entity.id
_entity.type
_entity.pdbx_description
1 polymer ?
#
loop_
_entity_poly.entity_id
_entity_poly.type
_entity_poly.pdbx_seq_one_letter_code
_entity_poly.pdbx_strand_id
1 'polypeptide(L)'
;RATNAIRKQRGLKPLRANADLALAAARHACDMARRSVVSHRGVGTGGPMQRVKKTGYKPQLTAENIAAGPWGQERVLMEWERSSGHLANILIPQIQHYGIGKAIAADGKTVFWAAVYSAPKRR
;
A
#
# COMPACT_ATOMS: atom_id res chain seq x y z
N ARG A 1 8.95 -5.36 6.98
CA ARG A 1 9.54 -5.66 8.27
C ARG A 1 8.70 -5.20 9.44
N ALA A 2 8.44 -3.89 9.54
CA ALA A 2 7.57 -3.38 10.60
C ALA A 2 6.17 -3.98 10.50
N THR A 3 5.64 -4.06 9.28
CA THR A 3 4.33 -4.68 9.05
C THR A 3 4.31 -6.13 9.53
N ASN A 4 5.36 -6.88 9.21
CA ASN A 4 5.42 -8.28 9.61
C ASN A 4 5.61 -8.45 11.12
N ALA A 5 6.28 -7.51 11.77
CA ALA A 5 6.40 -7.55 13.23
C ALA A 5 5.03 -7.42 13.89
N ILE A 6 4.18 -6.53 13.38
CA ILE A 6 2.83 -6.36 13.89
C ILE A 6 2.00 -7.61 13.65
N ARG A 7 2.08 -8.16 12.46
CA ARG A 7 1.33 -9.37 12.11
C ARG A 7 1.74 -10.54 13.00
N LYS A 8 3.05 -10.67 13.25
CA LYS A 8 3.55 -11.73 14.13
C LYS A 8 2.99 -11.60 15.54
N GLN A 9 2.92 -10.40 16.07
CA GLN A 9 2.35 -10.15 17.40
C GLN A 9 0.89 -10.60 17.50
N ARG A 10 0.19 -10.60 16.36
CA ARG A 10 -1.22 -10.98 16.29
C ARG A 10 -1.41 -12.42 15.79
N GLY A 11 -0.34 -13.19 15.70
CA GLY A 11 -0.41 -14.59 15.27
C GLY A 11 -0.69 -14.77 13.78
N LEU A 12 -0.43 -13.76 12.97
CA LEU A 12 -0.67 -13.82 11.54
C LEU A 12 0.62 -14.15 10.79
N LYS A 13 0.47 -14.82 9.64
CA LYS A 13 1.60 -15.16 8.80
C LYS A 13 2.26 -13.91 8.23
N PRO A 14 3.59 -13.92 8.04
CA PRO A 14 4.28 -12.78 7.45
C PRO A 14 3.91 -12.62 5.97
N LEU A 15 3.94 -11.38 5.51
CA LEU A 15 3.73 -11.05 4.10
C LEU A 15 5.07 -11.11 3.37
N ARG A 16 5.03 -11.48 2.09
CA ARG A 16 6.20 -11.44 1.24
C ARG A 16 6.12 -10.24 0.31
N ALA A 17 7.27 -9.60 0.10
CA ALA A 17 7.36 -8.49 -0.85
C ALA A 17 7.08 -9.02 -2.26
N ASN A 18 6.33 -8.25 -3.03
CA ASN A 18 5.96 -8.63 -4.40
C ASN A 18 6.20 -7.45 -5.33
N ALA A 19 6.93 -7.68 -6.41
CA ALA A 19 7.33 -6.62 -7.33
C ALA A 19 6.13 -5.97 -8.03
N ASP A 20 5.11 -6.76 -8.37
CA ASP A 20 3.92 -6.21 -9.03
C ASP A 20 3.15 -5.27 -8.11
N LEU A 21 3.03 -5.66 -6.84
CA LEU A 21 2.35 -4.80 -5.86
C LEU A 21 3.16 -3.53 -5.59
N ALA A 22 4.49 -3.65 -5.53
CA ALA A 22 5.36 -2.49 -5.36
C ALA A 22 5.22 -1.53 -6.55
N LEU A 23 5.13 -2.07 -7.77
CA LEU A 23 4.94 -1.24 -8.96
C LEU A 23 3.60 -0.52 -8.92
N ALA A 24 2.53 -1.23 -8.57
CA ALA A 24 1.21 -0.61 -8.45
C ALA A 24 1.22 0.50 -7.40
N ALA A 25 1.85 0.25 -6.26
CA ALA A 25 1.96 1.23 -5.19
C ALA A 25 2.74 2.46 -5.63
N ALA A 26 3.89 2.26 -6.29
CA ALA A 26 4.73 3.36 -6.74
C ALA A 26 4.02 4.23 -7.78
N ARG A 27 3.32 3.60 -8.71
CA ARG A 27 2.55 4.33 -9.73
C ARG A 27 1.44 5.16 -9.11
N HIS A 28 0.76 4.61 -8.11
CA HIS A 28 -0.31 5.34 -7.45
C HIS A 28 0.24 6.49 -6.59
N ALA A 29 1.34 6.28 -5.88
CA ALA A 29 2.00 7.33 -5.12
C ALA A 29 2.38 8.49 -6.05
N CYS A 30 2.95 8.17 -7.21
CA CYS A 30 3.33 9.16 -8.20
C CYS A 30 2.10 9.93 -8.72
N ASP A 31 1.01 9.22 -8.98
CA ASP A 31 -0.24 9.82 -9.44
C ASP A 31 -0.79 10.78 -8.39
N MET A 32 -0.82 10.36 -7.12
CA MET A 32 -1.28 11.21 -6.03
C MET A 32 -0.41 12.46 -5.90
N ALA A 33 0.91 12.30 -5.99
CA ALA A 33 1.85 13.41 -5.87
C ALA A 33 1.63 14.43 -6.97
N ARG A 34 1.41 13.98 -8.21
CA ARG A 34 1.16 14.88 -9.33
C ARG A 34 -0.14 15.66 -9.19
N ARG A 35 -1.17 15.02 -8.67
CA ARG A 35 -2.48 15.65 -8.49
C ARG A 35 -2.63 16.34 -7.15
N SER A 36 -1.65 16.19 -6.25
CA SER A 36 -1.68 16.74 -4.90
C SER A 36 -2.94 16.32 -4.15
N VAL A 37 -3.29 15.02 -4.26
CA VAL A 37 -4.49 14.49 -3.61
C VAL A 37 -4.20 13.11 -3.02
N VAL A 38 -4.75 12.85 -1.82
CA VAL A 38 -4.67 11.53 -1.19
C VAL A 38 -6.01 10.84 -1.42
N SER A 39 -6.00 9.81 -2.25
CA SER A 39 -7.22 9.11 -2.63
C SER A 39 -6.88 7.70 -3.10
N HIS A 40 -7.77 6.77 -2.84
CA HIS A 40 -7.64 5.42 -3.38
C HIS A 40 -7.93 5.38 -4.88
N ARG A 41 -8.64 6.38 -5.41
CA ARG A 41 -8.89 6.47 -6.84
C ARG A 41 -7.69 7.09 -7.53
N GLY A 42 -7.34 6.55 -8.70
CA GLY A 42 -6.27 7.09 -9.51
C GLY A 42 -6.79 7.53 -10.87
N VAL A 43 -5.91 8.11 -11.67
CA VAL A 43 -6.24 8.47 -13.05
C VAL A 43 -6.48 7.19 -13.84
N GLY A 44 -7.70 7.01 -14.34
CA GLY A 44 -8.06 5.82 -15.11
C GLY A 44 -8.22 4.55 -14.29
N THR A 45 -8.18 4.65 -12.96
CA THR A 45 -8.37 3.48 -12.09
C THR A 45 -9.30 3.82 -10.95
N GLY A 46 -10.20 2.88 -10.64
CA GLY A 46 -11.17 3.08 -9.57
C GLY A 46 -10.68 2.70 -8.19
N GLY A 47 -9.58 1.93 -8.10
CA GLY A 47 -9.07 1.48 -6.81
C GLY A 47 -7.85 0.60 -6.95
N PRO A 48 -7.33 0.10 -5.80
CA PRO A 48 -6.09 -0.68 -5.81
C PRO A 48 -6.19 -2.01 -6.54
N MET A 49 -7.32 -2.69 -6.48
CA MET A 49 -7.46 -3.98 -7.16
C MET A 49 -7.26 -3.82 -8.67
N GLN A 50 -7.85 -2.77 -9.24
CA GLN A 50 -7.72 -2.50 -10.67
C GLN A 50 -6.27 -2.21 -11.04
N ARG A 51 -5.56 -1.44 -10.22
CA ARG A 51 -4.15 -1.12 -10.47
C ARG A 51 -3.27 -2.36 -10.39
N VAL A 52 -3.55 -3.23 -9.42
CA VAL A 52 -2.80 -4.47 -9.24
C VAL A 52 -3.00 -5.39 -10.43
N LYS A 53 -4.23 -5.50 -10.94
CA LYS A 53 -4.51 -6.31 -12.13
C LYS A 53 -3.73 -5.84 -13.34
N LYS A 54 -3.52 -4.54 -13.47
CA LYS A 54 -2.78 -3.98 -14.61
C LYS A 54 -1.31 -4.37 -14.61
N THR A 55 -0.76 -4.79 -13.48
CA THR A 55 0.64 -5.22 -13.41
C THR A 55 0.83 -6.69 -13.77
N GLY A 56 -0.26 -7.41 -13.97
CA GLY A 56 -0.22 -8.85 -14.24
C GLY A 56 -0.48 -9.73 -13.03
N TYR A 57 -0.54 -9.15 -11.84
CA TYR A 57 -0.90 -9.89 -10.63
C TYR A 57 -2.39 -10.25 -10.71
N LYS A 58 -2.72 -11.44 -10.25
CA LYS A 58 -4.12 -11.90 -10.27
C LYS A 58 -4.65 -11.94 -8.83
N PRO A 59 -5.24 -10.83 -8.36
CA PRO A 59 -5.67 -10.75 -6.96
C PRO A 59 -7.04 -11.39 -6.74
N GLN A 60 -7.18 -12.03 -5.60
CA GLN A 60 -8.48 -12.41 -5.07
C GLN A 60 -8.99 -11.32 -4.14
N LEU A 61 -8.09 -10.71 -3.40
CA LEU A 61 -8.37 -9.70 -2.40
C LEU A 61 -7.26 -8.66 -2.43
N THR A 62 -7.61 -7.38 -2.36
CA THR A 62 -6.64 -6.30 -2.34
C THR A 62 -7.07 -5.22 -1.37
N ALA A 63 -6.11 -4.71 -0.59
CA ALA A 63 -6.31 -3.59 0.31
C ALA A 63 -5.17 -2.61 0.13
N GLU A 64 -5.37 -1.37 0.57
CA GLU A 64 -4.38 -0.32 0.35
C GLU A 64 -4.38 0.66 1.52
N ASN A 65 -3.19 1.05 1.94
CA ASN A 65 -3.00 2.18 2.85
C ASN A 65 -2.32 3.29 2.08
N ILE A 66 -2.77 4.52 2.29
CA ILE A 66 -2.21 5.70 1.63
C ILE A 66 -1.98 6.80 2.66
N ALA A 67 -1.03 7.68 2.38
CA ALA A 67 -0.74 8.82 3.25
C ALA A 67 0.09 9.85 2.52
N ALA A 68 0.10 11.08 3.03
CA ALA A 68 0.97 12.13 2.55
C ALA A 68 1.44 12.97 3.72
N GLY A 69 2.70 13.32 3.71
CA GLY A 69 3.30 14.16 4.75
C GLY A 69 4.80 14.24 4.54
N PRO A 70 5.48 15.05 5.35
CA PRO A 70 6.95 15.16 5.26
C PRO A 70 7.61 14.00 6.01
N TRP A 71 7.25 12.76 5.64
CA TRP A 71 7.60 11.58 6.42
C TRP A 71 8.44 10.59 5.63
N GLY A 72 9.41 9.97 6.33
CA GLY A 72 10.08 8.80 5.82
C GLY A 72 9.26 7.55 6.08
N GLN A 73 9.77 6.41 5.64
CA GLN A 73 9.03 5.14 5.71
C GLN A 73 8.69 4.73 7.13
N GLU A 74 9.63 4.90 8.05
CA GLU A 74 9.42 4.51 9.44
C GLU A 74 8.24 5.27 10.05
N ARG A 75 8.17 6.57 9.78
CA ARG A 75 7.10 7.40 10.31
C ARG A 75 5.74 7.05 9.71
N VAL A 76 5.67 6.83 8.40
CA VAL A 76 4.39 6.51 7.77
C VAL A 76 3.86 5.16 8.25
N LEU A 77 4.75 4.20 8.48
CA LEU A 77 4.32 2.92 9.01
C LEU A 77 3.75 3.07 10.42
N MET A 78 4.37 3.92 11.26
CA MET A 78 3.84 4.24 12.58
C MET A 78 2.46 4.88 12.50
N GLU A 79 2.27 5.82 11.57
CA GLU A 79 0.99 6.49 11.41
C GLU A 79 -0.11 5.50 11.03
N TRP A 80 0.21 4.56 10.15
CA TRP A 80 -0.75 3.53 9.77
C TRP A 80 -1.08 2.59 10.93
N GLU A 81 -0.11 2.27 11.78
CA GLU A 81 -0.36 1.42 12.96
C GLU A 81 -1.30 2.06 13.95
N ARG A 82 -1.27 3.38 14.06
CA ARG A 82 -2.08 4.13 15.02
C ARG A 82 -3.51 4.36 14.57
N SER A 83 -3.77 4.20 13.29
CA SER A 83 -5.10 4.43 12.72
C SER A 83 -5.82 3.10 12.59
N SER A 84 -6.98 2.96 13.23
CA SER A 84 -7.71 1.69 13.22
C SER A 84 -8.04 1.20 11.81
N GLY A 85 -8.41 2.10 10.91
CA GLY A 85 -8.72 1.74 9.53
C GLY A 85 -7.53 1.24 8.76
N HIS A 86 -6.38 1.91 8.92
CA HIS A 86 -5.13 1.49 8.25
C HIS A 86 -4.59 0.19 8.87
N LEU A 87 -4.65 0.09 10.18
CA LEU A 87 -4.20 -1.12 10.87
C LEU A 87 -5.02 -2.33 10.45
N ALA A 88 -6.33 -2.14 10.28
CA ALA A 88 -7.20 -3.23 9.84
C ALA A 88 -6.72 -3.86 8.53
N ASN A 89 -6.23 -3.04 7.59
CA ASN A 89 -5.69 -3.57 6.32
C ASN A 89 -4.45 -4.41 6.53
N ILE A 90 -3.58 -3.99 7.44
CA ILE A 90 -2.35 -4.73 7.77
C ILE A 90 -2.67 -6.07 8.41
N LEU A 91 -3.79 -6.16 9.10
CA LEU A 91 -4.17 -7.34 9.87
C LEU A 91 -5.12 -8.29 9.15
N ILE A 92 -5.42 -8.08 7.87
CA ILE A 92 -6.26 -9.00 7.12
C ILE A 92 -5.58 -10.37 7.07
N PRO A 93 -6.21 -11.42 7.59
CA PRO A 93 -5.53 -12.73 7.65
C PRO A 93 -5.19 -13.33 6.29
N GLN A 94 -6.01 -13.07 5.28
CA GLN A 94 -5.89 -13.71 3.98
C GLN A 94 -4.79 -13.16 3.09
N ILE A 95 -4.30 -11.95 3.35
CA ILE A 95 -3.28 -11.36 2.48
C ILE A 95 -1.95 -12.11 2.63
N GLN A 96 -1.22 -12.19 1.53
CA GLN A 96 0.04 -12.94 1.46
C GLN A 96 1.20 -12.10 0.96
N HIS A 97 0.89 -11.07 0.16
CA HIS A 97 1.91 -10.24 -0.48
C HIS A 97 1.69 -8.77 -0.18
N TYR A 98 2.78 -8.00 -0.24
CA TYR A 98 2.68 -6.55 -0.10
C TYR A 98 3.68 -5.85 -1.01
N GLY A 99 3.40 -4.59 -1.30
CA GLY A 99 4.31 -3.70 -1.97
C GLY A 99 4.10 -2.29 -1.46
N ILE A 100 5.18 -1.52 -1.36
CA ILE A 100 5.12 -0.14 -0.89
C ILE A 100 5.84 0.75 -1.89
N GLY A 101 5.29 1.94 -2.10
CA GLY A 101 5.89 2.91 -3.00
C GLY A 101 5.69 4.33 -2.50
N LYS A 102 6.53 5.22 -3.00
CA LYS A 102 6.47 6.63 -2.61
C LYS A 102 6.79 7.53 -3.79
N ALA A 103 6.36 8.79 -3.67
CA ALA A 103 6.72 9.83 -4.62
C ALA A 103 6.77 11.17 -3.90
N ILE A 104 7.76 11.99 -4.26
CA ILE A 104 7.92 13.31 -3.66
C ILE A 104 7.15 14.31 -4.51
N ALA A 105 6.36 15.17 -3.85
CA ALA A 105 5.59 16.18 -4.53
C ALA A 105 6.46 17.31 -5.06
N ALA A 106 5.86 18.18 -5.87
CA ALA A 106 6.57 19.31 -6.48
C ALA A 106 7.20 20.26 -5.47
N ASP A 107 6.65 20.31 -4.24
CA ASP A 107 7.22 21.16 -3.18
C ASP A 107 8.55 20.63 -2.64
N GLY A 108 8.95 19.42 -3.03
CA GLY A 108 10.19 18.79 -2.57
C GLY A 108 10.17 18.33 -1.13
N LYS A 109 9.04 18.43 -0.45
CA LYS A 109 8.93 18.13 0.99
C LYS A 109 7.88 17.09 1.30
N THR A 110 6.73 17.15 0.65
CA THR A 110 5.64 16.22 0.90
C THR A 110 5.91 14.92 0.16
N VAL A 111 5.84 13.82 0.88
CA VAL A 111 6.02 12.48 0.32
C VAL A 111 4.66 11.80 0.32
N PHE A 112 4.27 11.30 -0.83
CA PHE A 112 3.05 10.52 -0.98
C PHE A 112 3.40 9.04 -0.93
N TRP A 113 2.67 8.29 -0.11
CA TRP A 113 2.94 6.88 0.16
C TRP A 113 1.74 6.03 -0.19
N ALA A 114 2.00 4.85 -0.73
CA ALA A 114 0.99 3.83 -0.91
C ALA A 114 1.57 2.48 -0.54
N ALA A 115 0.80 1.69 0.18
CA ALA A 115 1.15 0.30 0.46
C ALA A 115 -0.03 -0.56 0.03
N VAL A 116 0.26 -1.58 -0.75
CA VAL A 116 -0.76 -2.48 -1.30
C VAL A 116 -0.56 -3.87 -0.73
N TYR A 117 -1.65 -4.47 -0.29
CA TYR A 117 -1.67 -5.81 0.29
C TYR A 117 -2.62 -6.67 -0.52
N SER A 118 -2.23 -7.89 -0.82
CA SER A 118 -3.09 -8.72 -1.66
C SER A 118 -2.90 -10.21 -1.39
N ALA A 119 -3.96 -10.96 -1.71
CA ALA A 119 -3.92 -12.40 -1.78
C ALA A 119 -4.12 -12.80 -3.24
N PRO A 120 -3.28 -13.72 -3.77
CA PRO A 120 -3.46 -14.14 -5.16
C PRO A 120 -4.66 -15.05 -5.31
N LYS A 121 -5.22 -15.07 -6.51
CA LYS A 121 -6.27 -16.02 -6.82
C LYS A 121 -5.74 -17.44 -6.74
N ARG A 122 -6.56 -18.32 -6.24
CA ARG A 122 -6.28 -19.74 -6.32
C ARG A 122 -6.67 -20.23 -7.71
N ARG A 123 -6.01 -21.27 -8.12
CA ARG A 123 -6.31 -21.88 -9.39
C ARG A 123 -7.65 -22.55 -9.43
#